data_7c37c2110418de4406934e3ae94e2829
#
_entry.id   7c37c2110418de4406934e3ae94e2829
#
_cell.length_a   1.000
_cell.length_b   1.000
_cell.length_c   1.000
_cell.angle_alpha   90.00
_cell.angle_beta   90.00
_cell.angle_gamma   90.00
#
_symmetry.space_group_name_H-M   'P 1'
#
loop_
_entity.id
_entity.type
_entity.pdbx_description
1 polymer ?
#
loop_
_entity_poly.entity_id
_entity_poly.type
_entity_poly.pdbx_seq_one_letter_code
_entity_poly.pdbx_strand_id
1 'polypeptide(L)'
;MARQLGVSRNAVWKAVQRLREDGYQIEAATNRGYQLVSADNALTPQSVRRLLEGPAQSCAIEVRDSVTSTNTVLKSIAEQGGAEGMALIAQQQTQGKGRLGRSFLSPKGTGLYLSVLLRPRFPAEEALSITTAAAVAVAEAIDQLTGQQAKIKWVNDVYLRGRKVCGILTEAAVDFESSGLHYAILGIGINLRAPEGGFPPEIAGVAGALFQDEVPPGARARLAAGILNRFFAYYSALPRRDYMEAYRQRSLLTGLEVTYTQGSQSGEGLVLGVDEEARLLLRLPDGQERAFSAGEVQIKKDFLARLRQEEEREPT
;
A
#
# COMPACT_ATOMS: atom_id res chain seq x y z
N MET A 1 -0.74 37.65 -14.93
CA MET A 1 -0.52 36.21 -15.07
C MET A 1 -0.76 35.68 -16.48
N ALA A 2 -1.98 35.65 -17.07
CA ALA A 2 -2.20 35.09 -18.41
C ALA A 2 -1.31 35.74 -19.51
N ARG A 3 -1.21 37.09 -19.52
CA ARG A 3 -0.31 37.81 -20.43
C ARG A 3 1.19 37.52 -20.20
N GLN A 4 1.62 37.37 -18.95
CA GLN A 4 2.99 37.05 -18.60
C GLN A 4 3.40 35.62 -18.98
N LEU A 5 2.41 34.68 -18.97
CA LEU A 5 2.63 33.29 -19.34
C LEU A 5 2.36 33.00 -20.83
N GLY A 6 1.92 33.98 -21.59
CA GLY A 6 1.62 33.81 -23.03
C GLY A 6 0.41 32.87 -23.30
N VAL A 7 -0.49 32.69 -22.33
CA VAL A 7 -1.62 31.76 -22.44
C VAL A 7 -2.97 32.48 -22.26
N SER A 8 -4.08 31.81 -22.62
CA SER A 8 -5.42 32.35 -22.44
C SER A 8 -5.83 32.37 -20.97
N ARG A 9 -6.73 33.28 -20.58
CA ARG A 9 -7.33 33.31 -19.23
C ARG A 9 -8.00 31.98 -18.86
N ASN A 10 -8.64 31.32 -19.82
CA ASN A 10 -9.28 30.03 -19.63
C ASN A 10 -8.26 28.91 -19.38
N ALA A 11 -7.08 28.96 -20.03
CA ALA A 11 -6.00 28.02 -19.75
C ALA A 11 -5.46 28.17 -18.32
N VAL A 12 -5.29 29.43 -17.84
CA VAL A 12 -4.91 29.70 -16.44
C VAL A 12 -5.96 29.16 -15.47
N TRP A 13 -7.25 29.43 -15.73
CA TRP A 13 -8.34 28.95 -14.88
C TRP A 13 -8.34 27.41 -14.80
N LYS A 14 -8.26 26.73 -15.94
CA LYS A 14 -8.17 25.25 -15.97
C LYS A 14 -6.96 24.72 -15.19
N ALA A 15 -5.80 25.36 -15.34
CA ALA A 15 -4.59 24.97 -14.59
C ALA A 15 -4.79 25.16 -13.07
N VAL A 16 -5.43 26.26 -12.65
CA VAL A 16 -5.73 26.50 -11.22
C VAL A 16 -6.74 25.48 -10.69
N GLN A 17 -7.80 25.12 -11.45
CA GLN A 17 -8.72 24.07 -11.02
C GLN A 17 -8.00 22.74 -10.83
N ARG A 18 -7.12 22.37 -11.79
CA ARG A 18 -6.32 21.15 -11.67
C ARG A 18 -5.40 21.18 -10.46
N LEU A 19 -4.72 22.29 -10.18
CA LEU A 19 -3.90 22.44 -8.97
C LEU A 19 -4.74 22.32 -7.69
N ARG A 20 -5.96 22.83 -7.67
CA ARG A 20 -6.88 22.65 -6.52
C ARG A 20 -7.30 21.19 -6.35
N GLU A 21 -7.58 20.48 -7.46
CA GLU A 21 -7.86 19.04 -7.45
C GLU A 21 -6.65 18.22 -6.95
N ASP A 22 -5.45 18.70 -7.22
CA ASP A 22 -4.20 18.13 -6.73
C ASP A 22 -3.88 18.49 -5.26
N GLY A 23 -4.77 19.25 -4.59
CA GLY A 23 -4.68 19.57 -3.17
C GLY A 23 -4.00 20.90 -2.83
N TYR A 24 -3.65 21.73 -3.82
CA TYR A 24 -3.16 23.07 -3.55
C TYR A 24 -4.30 23.99 -3.11
N GLN A 25 -4.11 24.66 -1.99
CA GLN A 25 -5.05 25.72 -1.58
C GLN A 25 -4.71 27.00 -2.33
N ILE A 26 -5.53 27.33 -3.33
CA ILE A 26 -5.36 28.50 -4.17
C ILE A 26 -6.60 29.38 -4.06
N GLU A 27 -6.43 30.59 -3.55
CA GLU A 27 -7.49 31.61 -3.50
C GLU A 27 -7.46 32.48 -4.75
N ALA A 28 -8.66 32.87 -5.20
CA ALA A 28 -8.84 33.87 -6.25
C ALA A 28 -9.08 35.22 -5.60
N ALA A 29 -8.23 36.21 -5.90
CA ALA A 29 -8.40 37.59 -5.45
C ALA A 29 -8.90 38.44 -6.61
N THR A 30 -10.03 39.13 -6.41
CA THR A 30 -10.63 40.01 -7.43
C THR A 30 -9.59 41.03 -7.90
N ASN A 31 -9.35 41.09 -9.21
CA ASN A 31 -8.36 41.96 -9.89
C ASN A 31 -6.88 41.71 -9.53
N ARG A 32 -6.54 40.77 -8.63
CA ARG A 32 -5.17 40.42 -8.25
C ARG A 32 -4.71 39.05 -8.78
N GLY A 33 -5.63 38.25 -9.31
CA GLY A 33 -5.36 36.92 -9.85
C GLY A 33 -5.48 35.81 -8.82
N TYR A 34 -4.54 34.87 -8.78
CA TYR A 34 -4.55 33.72 -7.89
C TYR A 34 -3.38 33.79 -6.91
N GLN A 35 -3.64 33.40 -5.67
CA GLN A 35 -2.63 33.31 -4.62
C GLN A 35 -2.61 31.89 -4.08
N LEU A 36 -1.43 31.27 -4.04
CA LEU A 36 -1.23 30.00 -3.33
C LEU A 36 -1.23 30.30 -1.82
N VAL A 37 -2.23 29.72 -1.12
CA VAL A 37 -2.38 29.86 0.33
C VAL A 37 -1.61 28.74 1.04
N SER A 38 -1.77 27.50 0.57
CA SER A 38 -1.04 26.33 1.09
C SER A 38 -0.85 25.28 0.00
N ALA A 39 0.30 24.62 0.03
CA ALA A 39 0.62 23.42 -0.74
C ALA A 39 0.56 22.14 0.12
N ASP A 40 0.14 22.24 1.38
CA ASP A 40 0.27 21.15 2.35
C ASP A 40 -0.59 19.92 2.02
N ASN A 41 -1.63 20.09 1.19
CA ASN A 41 -2.48 19.00 0.73
C ASN A 41 -2.03 18.38 -0.59
N ALA A 42 -1.10 19.02 -1.30
CA ALA A 42 -0.66 18.53 -2.60
C ALA A 42 0.27 17.33 -2.44
N LEU A 43 -0.07 16.24 -3.11
CA LEU A 43 0.83 15.10 -3.27
C LEU A 43 1.82 15.40 -4.38
N THR A 44 3.02 15.83 -4.01
CA THR A 44 4.12 16.16 -4.93
C THR A 44 5.40 15.43 -4.52
N PRO A 45 6.38 15.28 -5.41
CA PRO A 45 7.68 14.73 -5.02
C PRO A 45 8.30 15.48 -3.85
N GLN A 46 8.17 16.79 -3.79
CA GLN A 46 8.72 17.64 -2.73
C GLN A 46 7.99 17.43 -1.40
N SER A 47 6.65 17.30 -1.41
CA SER A 47 5.88 17.08 -0.19
C SER A 47 6.21 15.74 0.48
N VAL A 48 6.58 14.71 -0.30
CA VAL A 48 7.05 13.43 0.22
C VAL A 48 8.50 13.51 0.66
N ARG A 49 9.41 14.03 -0.21
CA ARG A 49 10.86 14.09 0.07
C ARG A 49 11.21 14.80 1.37
N ARG A 50 10.53 15.89 1.70
CA ARG A 50 10.76 16.64 2.95
C ARG A 50 10.47 15.85 4.23
N LEU A 51 9.76 14.73 4.12
CA LEU A 51 9.37 13.84 5.22
C LEU A 51 10.17 12.53 5.23
N LEU A 52 11.08 12.34 4.26
CA LEU A 52 11.92 11.14 4.21
C LEU A 52 13.05 11.23 5.23
N GLU A 53 13.29 10.10 5.90
CA GLU A 53 14.29 9.94 6.94
C GLU A 53 15.14 8.68 6.72
N GLY A 54 16.31 8.62 7.34
CA GLY A 54 17.18 7.45 7.30
C GLY A 54 17.50 6.96 5.87
N PRO A 55 17.48 5.64 5.63
CA PRO A 55 17.79 5.08 4.32
C PRO A 55 16.84 5.53 3.20
N ALA A 56 15.59 5.90 3.53
CA ALA A 56 14.60 6.36 2.56
C ALA A 56 14.95 7.73 1.93
N GLN A 57 15.85 8.51 2.51
CA GLN A 57 16.29 9.80 1.94
C GLN A 57 16.94 9.65 0.56
N SER A 58 17.49 8.48 0.25
CA SER A 58 18.05 8.17 -1.06
C SER A 58 17.00 7.88 -2.14
N CYS A 59 15.70 7.77 -1.78
CA CYS A 59 14.65 7.44 -2.73
C CYS A 59 14.42 8.56 -3.76
N ALA A 60 14.36 8.17 -5.03
CA ALA A 60 13.93 9.04 -6.11
C ALA A 60 12.40 9.01 -6.20
N ILE A 61 11.75 10.07 -5.71
CA ILE A 61 10.29 10.17 -5.71
C ILE A 61 9.80 10.76 -7.03
N GLU A 62 8.88 10.06 -7.68
CA GLU A 62 8.12 10.54 -8.83
C GLU A 62 6.62 10.47 -8.52
N VAL A 63 5.86 11.49 -8.92
CA VAL A 63 4.40 11.52 -8.80
C VAL A 63 3.81 11.74 -10.20
N ARG A 64 2.89 10.86 -10.61
CA ARG A 64 2.16 10.95 -11.88
C ARG A 64 0.66 11.10 -11.63
N ASP A 65 0.00 11.82 -12.51
CA ASP A 65 -1.46 12.01 -12.43
C ASP A 65 -2.21 10.70 -12.71
N SER A 66 -1.85 10.01 -13.80
CA SER A 66 -2.46 8.75 -14.18
C SER A 66 -1.44 7.82 -14.82
N VAL A 67 -1.53 6.53 -14.49
CA VAL A 67 -0.76 5.45 -15.11
C VAL A 67 -1.65 4.24 -15.32
N THR A 68 -1.21 3.28 -16.12
CA THR A 68 -1.88 1.95 -16.19
C THR A 68 -1.79 1.24 -14.85
N SER A 69 -0.57 1.04 -14.35
CA SER A 69 -0.25 0.53 -13.02
C SER A 69 1.16 1.01 -12.64
N THR A 70 1.34 1.45 -11.39
CA THR A 70 2.65 1.85 -10.88
C THR A 70 3.66 0.71 -10.95
N ASN A 71 3.24 -0.53 -10.67
CA ASN A 71 4.06 -1.73 -10.83
C ASN A 71 4.49 -1.93 -12.29
N THR A 72 3.55 -1.81 -13.24
CA THR A 72 3.85 -2.00 -14.68
C THR A 72 4.86 -0.96 -15.18
N VAL A 73 4.72 0.29 -14.77
CA VAL A 73 5.65 1.36 -15.13
C VAL A 73 7.05 1.10 -14.56
N LEU A 74 7.15 0.79 -13.26
CA LEU A 74 8.45 0.52 -12.63
C LEU A 74 9.08 -0.77 -13.15
N LYS A 75 8.30 -1.79 -13.52
CA LYS A 75 8.82 -2.98 -14.18
C LYS A 75 9.53 -2.62 -15.49
N SER A 76 8.91 -1.83 -16.35
CA SER A 76 9.53 -1.38 -17.60
C SER A 76 10.81 -0.57 -17.35
N ILE A 77 10.83 0.28 -16.31
CA ILE A 77 12.02 1.05 -15.92
C ILE A 77 13.12 0.13 -15.39
N ALA A 78 12.77 -0.89 -14.60
CA ALA A 78 13.73 -1.88 -14.07
C ALA A 78 14.42 -2.66 -15.18
N GLU A 79 13.67 -3.08 -16.21
CA GLU A 79 14.15 -3.78 -17.41
C GLU A 79 15.10 -2.90 -18.25
N GLN A 80 14.98 -1.58 -18.17
CA GLN A 80 15.86 -0.61 -18.80
C GLN A 80 17.06 -0.19 -17.93
N GLY A 81 17.29 -0.88 -16.81
CA GLY A 81 18.42 -0.61 -15.92
C GLY A 81 18.15 0.47 -14.87
N GLY A 82 16.88 0.82 -14.62
CA GLY A 82 16.51 1.77 -13.57
C GLY A 82 17.14 1.46 -12.21
N ALA A 83 17.50 2.51 -11.48
CA ALA A 83 18.18 2.38 -10.19
C ALA A 83 17.23 1.94 -9.06
N GLU A 84 17.79 1.23 -8.06
CA GLU A 84 17.11 0.93 -6.80
C GLU A 84 16.65 2.20 -6.07
N GLY A 85 15.54 2.11 -5.34
CA GLY A 85 15.01 3.21 -4.55
C GLY A 85 14.14 4.17 -5.36
N MET A 86 13.86 3.90 -6.64
CA MET A 86 12.87 4.69 -7.37
C MET A 86 11.47 4.36 -6.84
N ALA A 87 10.77 5.38 -6.34
CA ALA A 87 9.41 5.29 -5.82
C ALA A 87 8.46 6.10 -6.71
N LEU A 88 7.52 5.41 -7.34
CA LEU A 88 6.48 5.99 -8.19
C LEU A 88 5.15 6.01 -7.47
N ILE A 89 4.57 7.19 -7.35
CA ILE A 89 3.22 7.39 -6.82
C ILE A 89 2.31 7.85 -7.95
N ALA A 90 1.12 7.26 -8.06
CA ALA A 90 0.11 7.71 -9.01
C ALA A 90 -1.13 8.25 -8.28
N GLN A 91 -1.77 9.27 -8.84
CA GLN A 91 -3.05 9.77 -8.33
C GLN A 91 -4.21 8.88 -8.75
N GLN A 92 -4.03 8.14 -9.87
CA GLN A 92 -4.97 7.18 -10.43
C GLN A 92 -4.24 6.03 -11.13
N GLN A 93 -4.81 4.83 -11.07
CA GLN A 93 -4.42 3.72 -11.94
C GLN A 93 -5.63 3.26 -12.76
N THR A 94 -5.44 3.11 -14.08
CA THR A 94 -6.51 2.62 -14.97
C THR A 94 -6.59 1.10 -15.01
N GLN A 95 -5.51 0.42 -14.64
CA GLN A 95 -5.39 -1.05 -14.59
C GLN A 95 -4.59 -1.47 -13.34
N GLY A 96 -5.04 -1.00 -12.16
CA GLY A 96 -4.41 -1.37 -10.89
C GLY A 96 -4.43 -2.88 -10.68
N LYS A 97 -3.29 -3.44 -10.23
CA LYS A 97 -3.07 -4.89 -10.11
C LYS A 97 -3.17 -5.36 -8.66
N GLY A 98 -3.76 -6.53 -8.47
CA GLY A 98 -3.70 -7.33 -7.25
C GLY A 98 -3.10 -8.71 -7.54
N ARG A 99 -2.99 -9.55 -6.52
CA ARG A 99 -2.49 -10.93 -6.65
C ARG A 99 -3.44 -11.79 -7.50
N LEU A 100 -2.88 -12.83 -8.13
CA LEU A 100 -3.62 -13.84 -8.89
C LEU A 100 -4.53 -13.24 -9.99
N GLY A 101 -4.05 -12.21 -10.68
CA GLY A 101 -4.80 -11.57 -11.77
C GLY A 101 -5.97 -10.68 -11.35
N ARG A 102 -6.18 -10.49 -10.05
CA ARG A 102 -7.21 -9.56 -9.55
C ARG A 102 -6.83 -8.11 -9.84
N SER A 103 -7.82 -7.24 -9.97
CA SER A 103 -7.63 -5.80 -10.07
C SER A 103 -7.63 -5.14 -8.69
N PHE A 104 -6.94 -4.00 -8.57
CA PHE A 104 -7.04 -3.08 -7.43
C PHE A 104 -7.68 -1.78 -7.91
N LEU A 105 -8.85 -1.46 -7.37
CA LEU A 105 -9.60 -0.26 -7.72
C LEU A 105 -8.83 0.99 -7.28
N SER A 106 -8.49 1.86 -8.22
CA SER A 106 -7.56 2.97 -7.99
C SER A 106 -8.03 4.30 -8.58
N PRO A 107 -9.25 4.80 -8.25
CA PRO A 107 -9.74 6.07 -8.79
C PRO A 107 -8.99 7.27 -8.20
N LYS A 108 -8.98 8.38 -8.95
CA LYS A 108 -8.34 9.63 -8.53
C LYS A 108 -8.94 10.15 -7.22
N GLY A 109 -8.08 10.57 -6.31
CA GLY A 109 -8.49 11.25 -5.08
C GLY A 109 -8.93 10.34 -3.94
N THR A 110 -8.99 9.01 -4.11
CA THR A 110 -9.51 8.09 -3.09
C THR A 110 -8.44 7.29 -2.36
N GLY A 111 -7.20 7.23 -2.90
CA GLY A 111 -6.18 6.38 -2.32
C GLY A 111 -4.76 6.92 -2.44
N LEU A 112 -3.82 6.09 -1.99
CA LEU A 112 -2.39 6.16 -2.24
C LEU A 112 -1.99 4.93 -3.04
N TYR A 113 -1.42 5.12 -4.23
CA TYR A 113 -0.97 4.05 -5.12
C TYR A 113 0.53 4.25 -5.35
N LEU A 114 1.32 3.47 -4.63
CA LEU A 114 2.78 3.59 -4.54
C LEU A 114 3.42 2.29 -5.02
N SER A 115 4.47 2.39 -5.82
CA SER A 115 5.38 1.25 -6.05
C SER A 115 6.83 1.68 -5.86
N VAL A 116 7.67 0.72 -5.46
CA VAL A 116 9.11 0.91 -5.24
C VAL A 116 9.88 -0.12 -6.05
N LEU A 117 10.91 0.33 -6.78
CA LEU A 117 11.87 -0.53 -7.45
C LEU A 117 12.99 -0.92 -6.48
N LEU A 118 13.20 -2.21 -6.32
CA LEU A 118 14.21 -2.81 -5.45
C LEU A 118 15.18 -3.66 -6.27
N ARG A 119 16.44 -3.76 -5.80
CA ARG A 119 17.46 -4.69 -6.32
C ARG A 119 18.06 -5.49 -5.17
N PRO A 120 17.31 -6.49 -4.66
CA PRO A 120 17.71 -7.25 -3.49
C PRO A 120 19.02 -8.01 -3.72
N ARG A 121 19.88 -8.05 -2.70
CA ARG A 121 21.15 -8.79 -2.72
C ARG A 121 21.09 -10.07 -1.89
N PHE A 122 19.92 -10.69 -1.83
CA PHE A 122 19.66 -11.94 -1.12
C PHE A 122 18.96 -12.95 -2.05
N PRO A 123 18.96 -14.25 -1.73
CA PRO A 123 18.38 -15.30 -2.57
C PRO A 123 16.89 -15.09 -2.84
N ALA A 124 16.40 -15.66 -3.95
CA ALA A 124 14.99 -15.52 -4.37
C ALA A 124 13.99 -16.11 -3.35
N GLU A 125 14.41 -17.12 -2.58
CA GLU A 125 13.62 -17.72 -1.50
C GLU A 125 13.24 -16.70 -0.40
N GLU A 126 14.06 -15.66 -0.25
CA GLU A 126 13.86 -14.58 0.72
C GLU A 126 12.87 -13.48 0.22
N ALA A 127 12.36 -13.59 -1.01
CA ALA A 127 11.50 -12.57 -1.61
C ALA A 127 10.24 -12.28 -0.78
N LEU A 128 9.74 -13.26 -0.02
CA LEU A 128 8.58 -13.11 0.85
C LEU A 128 8.81 -12.06 1.94
N SER A 129 10.06 -11.92 2.40
CA SER A 129 10.45 -10.94 3.41
C SER A 129 10.21 -9.49 2.98
N ILE A 130 10.28 -9.19 1.67
CA ILE A 130 9.93 -7.87 1.13
C ILE A 130 8.46 -7.55 1.41
N THR A 131 7.58 -8.50 1.12
CA THR A 131 6.13 -8.33 1.30
C THR A 131 5.76 -8.19 2.77
N THR A 132 6.33 -9.01 3.65
CA THR A 132 6.01 -9.00 5.07
C THR A 132 6.60 -7.78 5.79
N ALA A 133 7.81 -7.34 5.45
CA ALA A 133 8.38 -6.08 5.92
C ALA A 133 7.53 -4.88 5.48
N ALA A 134 7.07 -4.88 4.22
CA ALA A 134 6.17 -3.84 3.72
C ALA A 134 4.81 -3.83 4.45
N ALA A 135 4.27 -5.01 4.79
CA ALA A 135 3.00 -5.10 5.52
C ALA A 135 3.10 -4.48 6.93
N VAL A 136 4.22 -4.72 7.64
CA VAL A 136 4.48 -4.07 8.94
C VAL A 136 4.66 -2.57 8.75
N ALA A 137 5.49 -2.13 7.80
CA ALA A 137 5.72 -0.72 7.53
C ALA A 137 4.43 0.05 7.20
N VAL A 138 3.54 -0.57 6.40
CA VAL A 138 2.22 -0.01 6.08
C VAL A 138 1.34 0.05 7.32
N ALA A 139 1.24 -1.04 8.09
CA ALA A 139 0.41 -1.08 9.29
C ALA A 139 0.82 -0.02 10.31
N GLU A 140 2.11 0.12 10.59
CA GLU A 140 2.64 1.14 11.51
C GLU A 140 2.44 2.57 11.00
N ALA A 141 2.55 2.80 9.68
CA ALA A 141 2.30 4.11 9.09
C ALA A 141 0.80 4.47 9.15
N ILE A 142 -0.09 3.48 9.00
CA ILE A 142 -1.54 3.64 9.20
C ILE A 142 -1.83 3.97 10.67
N ASP A 143 -1.26 3.23 11.62
CA ASP A 143 -1.45 3.48 13.06
C ASP A 143 -1.05 4.92 13.41
N GLN A 144 0.12 5.37 12.95
CA GLN A 144 0.59 6.73 13.20
C GLN A 144 -0.34 7.79 12.59
N LEU A 145 -0.93 7.50 11.44
CA LEU A 145 -1.79 8.46 10.74
C LEU A 145 -3.20 8.53 11.33
N THR A 146 -3.73 7.39 11.79
CA THR A 146 -5.14 7.25 12.21
C THR A 146 -5.34 7.15 13.72
N GLY A 147 -4.27 6.86 14.48
CA GLY A 147 -4.37 6.54 15.90
C GLY A 147 -4.96 5.15 16.20
N GLN A 148 -5.22 4.34 15.18
CA GLN A 148 -5.88 3.03 15.31
C GLN A 148 -4.93 1.91 14.88
N GLN A 149 -5.00 0.75 15.56
CA GLN A 149 -4.14 -0.38 15.26
C GLN A 149 -4.60 -1.16 14.03
N ALA A 150 -3.81 -1.12 12.96
CA ALA A 150 -4.00 -1.93 11.78
C ALA A 150 -3.56 -3.40 12.02
N LYS A 151 -4.29 -4.35 11.45
CA LYS A 151 -4.01 -5.78 11.50
C LYS A 151 -3.55 -6.28 10.13
N ILE A 152 -2.78 -7.36 10.12
CA ILE A 152 -2.25 -7.97 8.90
C ILE A 152 -2.92 -9.32 8.68
N LYS A 153 -3.60 -9.45 7.55
CA LYS A 153 -4.05 -10.76 7.06
C LYS A 153 -2.92 -11.32 6.17
N TRP A 154 -2.36 -12.44 6.61
CA TRP A 154 -1.29 -13.12 5.90
C TRP A 154 -1.63 -13.28 4.41
N VAL A 155 -0.76 -12.87 3.53
CA VAL A 155 0.61 -12.41 3.75
C VAL A 155 0.75 -10.91 3.49
N ASN A 156 -0.23 -10.28 2.81
CA ASN A 156 -0.08 -9.03 2.06
C ASN A 156 -1.25 -8.05 2.17
N ASP A 157 -2.26 -8.36 2.99
CA ASP A 157 -3.44 -7.52 3.13
C ASP A 157 -3.45 -6.83 4.49
N VAL A 158 -3.66 -5.52 4.53
CA VAL A 158 -3.80 -4.78 5.79
C VAL A 158 -5.25 -4.40 6.01
N TYR A 159 -5.71 -4.65 7.22
CA TYR A 159 -7.08 -4.44 7.68
C TYR A 159 -7.12 -3.37 8.75
N LEU A 160 -8.18 -2.56 8.73
CA LEU A 160 -8.54 -1.62 9.76
C LEU A 160 -10.05 -1.73 9.97
N ARG A 161 -10.50 -1.80 11.22
CA ARG A 161 -11.91 -1.95 11.55
C ARG A 161 -12.59 -3.11 10.79
N GLY A 162 -11.96 -4.29 10.82
CA GLY A 162 -12.47 -5.50 10.16
C GLY A 162 -12.65 -5.39 8.64
N ARG A 163 -12.06 -4.37 7.98
CA ARG A 163 -12.12 -4.14 6.54
C ARG A 163 -10.72 -4.02 5.93
N LYS A 164 -10.54 -4.56 4.73
CA LYS A 164 -9.29 -4.45 3.99
C LYS A 164 -9.11 -3.03 3.47
N VAL A 165 -8.11 -2.32 3.99
CA VAL A 165 -7.76 -0.95 3.60
C VAL A 165 -6.53 -0.89 2.69
N CYS A 166 -5.70 -1.94 2.68
CA CYS A 166 -4.50 -2.00 1.84
C CYS A 166 -4.30 -3.39 1.25
N GLY A 167 -3.79 -3.43 0.03
CA GLY A 167 -3.22 -4.61 -0.63
C GLY A 167 -1.79 -4.34 -1.07
N ILE A 168 -0.91 -5.32 -0.86
CA ILE A 168 0.50 -5.28 -1.24
C ILE A 168 0.75 -6.33 -2.31
N LEU A 169 1.50 -5.97 -3.36
CA LEU A 169 1.86 -6.85 -4.46
C LEU A 169 3.34 -6.72 -4.77
N THR A 170 4.12 -7.72 -4.43
CA THR A 170 5.52 -7.82 -4.84
C THR A 170 5.62 -8.67 -6.12
N GLU A 171 6.13 -8.10 -7.20
CA GLU A 171 6.46 -8.78 -8.46
C GLU A 171 7.98 -8.80 -8.59
N ALA A 172 8.58 -9.97 -8.81
CA ALA A 172 10.03 -10.11 -8.89
C ALA A 172 10.44 -10.81 -10.18
N ALA A 173 11.61 -10.46 -10.70
CA ALA A 173 12.31 -11.19 -11.75
C ALA A 173 13.51 -11.92 -11.14
N VAL A 174 13.58 -13.22 -11.40
CA VAL A 174 14.66 -14.07 -10.94
C VAL A 174 15.78 -14.07 -11.99
N ASP A 175 17.00 -13.93 -11.54
CA ASP A 175 18.20 -14.19 -12.34
C ASP A 175 18.55 -15.68 -12.24
N PHE A 176 18.40 -16.40 -13.33
CA PHE A 176 18.63 -17.84 -13.36
C PHE A 176 20.13 -18.21 -13.21
N GLU A 177 21.04 -17.30 -13.51
CA GLU A 177 22.48 -17.57 -13.39
C GLU A 177 22.95 -17.44 -11.95
N SER A 178 22.47 -16.45 -11.20
CA SER A 178 22.88 -16.19 -9.82
C SER A 178 21.95 -16.79 -8.77
N SER A 179 20.79 -17.35 -9.17
CA SER A 179 19.68 -17.76 -8.27
C SER A 179 19.17 -16.60 -7.38
N GLY A 180 19.51 -15.38 -7.74
CA GLY A 180 19.11 -14.16 -7.04
C GLY A 180 17.92 -13.47 -7.66
N LEU A 181 17.55 -12.32 -7.10
CA LEU A 181 16.54 -11.44 -7.67
C LEU A 181 17.23 -10.38 -8.55
N HIS A 182 16.90 -10.37 -9.84
CA HIS A 182 17.36 -9.31 -10.74
C HIS A 182 16.77 -7.95 -10.33
N TYR A 183 15.48 -7.92 -10.00
CA TYR A 183 14.77 -6.81 -9.38
C TYR A 183 13.49 -7.31 -8.70
N ALA A 184 12.95 -6.49 -7.82
CA ALA A 184 11.60 -6.64 -7.30
C ALA A 184 10.85 -5.30 -7.38
N ILE A 185 9.57 -5.34 -7.71
CA ILE A 185 8.66 -4.20 -7.69
C ILE A 185 7.68 -4.42 -6.55
N LEU A 186 7.79 -3.61 -5.53
CA LEU A 186 6.90 -3.59 -4.38
C LEU A 186 5.76 -2.60 -4.64
N GLY A 187 4.56 -3.08 -4.91
CA GLY A 187 3.34 -2.28 -5.07
C GLY A 187 2.51 -2.24 -3.79
N ILE A 188 2.04 -1.05 -3.43
CA ILE A 188 1.22 -0.79 -2.25
C ILE A 188 0.03 0.07 -2.68
N GLY A 189 -1.18 -0.49 -2.56
CA GLY A 189 -2.43 0.23 -2.80
C GLY A 189 -3.19 0.41 -1.49
N ILE A 190 -3.50 1.67 -1.13
CA ILE A 190 -4.22 2.00 0.12
C ILE A 190 -5.45 2.83 -0.20
N ASN A 191 -6.60 2.43 0.34
CA ASN A 191 -7.83 3.20 0.27
C ASN A 191 -7.85 4.23 1.41
N LEU A 192 -7.75 5.51 1.09
CA LEU A 192 -7.88 6.57 2.10
C LEU A 192 -9.34 6.91 2.37
N ARG A 193 -10.15 6.95 1.32
CA ARG A 193 -11.62 7.13 1.40
C ARG A 193 -12.32 6.23 0.40
N ALA A 194 -13.59 5.96 0.64
CA ALA A 194 -14.40 5.26 -0.35
C ALA A 194 -14.56 6.11 -1.62
N PRO A 195 -14.67 5.50 -2.81
CA PRO A 195 -15.05 6.22 -4.01
C PRO A 195 -16.46 6.77 -3.90
N GLU A 196 -16.79 7.73 -4.74
CA GLU A 196 -18.16 8.23 -4.88
C GLU A 196 -19.11 7.08 -5.25
N GLY A 197 -20.21 6.93 -4.54
CA GLY A 197 -21.12 5.78 -4.67
C GLY A 197 -20.68 4.51 -3.92
N GLY A 198 -19.55 4.54 -3.20
CA GLY A 198 -19.04 3.40 -2.42
C GLY A 198 -18.17 2.43 -3.22
N PHE A 199 -17.78 1.35 -2.58
CA PHE A 199 -17.05 0.26 -3.25
C PHE A 199 -18.02 -0.59 -4.09
N PRO A 200 -17.59 -1.11 -5.26
CA PRO A 200 -18.39 -2.03 -6.07
C PRO A 200 -18.90 -3.24 -5.27
N PRO A 201 -20.11 -3.76 -5.57
CA PRO A 201 -20.74 -4.84 -4.80
C PRO A 201 -19.84 -6.07 -4.58
N GLU A 202 -18.98 -6.38 -5.56
CA GLU A 202 -18.06 -7.53 -5.55
C GLU A 202 -17.02 -7.45 -4.44
N ILE A 203 -16.65 -6.23 -4.03
CA ILE A 203 -15.63 -5.99 -3.00
C ILE A 203 -16.18 -5.25 -1.76
N ALA A 204 -17.38 -4.69 -1.83
CA ALA A 204 -17.98 -3.89 -0.75
C ALA A 204 -18.05 -4.64 0.60
N GLY A 205 -18.20 -5.97 0.56
CA GLY A 205 -18.21 -6.82 1.75
C GLY A 205 -16.85 -6.94 2.46
N VAL A 206 -15.75 -6.60 1.78
CA VAL A 206 -14.37 -6.77 2.30
C VAL A 206 -13.62 -5.46 2.33
N ALA A 207 -13.76 -4.62 1.28
CA ALA A 207 -13.03 -3.36 1.16
C ALA A 207 -13.45 -2.34 2.21
N GLY A 208 -12.48 -1.59 2.68
CA GLY A 208 -12.65 -0.43 3.55
C GLY A 208 -11.69 0.69 3.20
N ALA A 209 -11.80 1.80 3.92
CA ALA A 209 -10.96 2.97 3.79
C ALA A 209 -10.51 3.47 5.16
N LEU A 210 -9.38 4.21 5.19
CA LEU A 210 -8.82 4.73 6.44
C LEU A 210 -9.73 5.79 7.08
N PHE A 211 -10.36 6.63 6.25
CA PHE A 211 -11.23 7.72 6.67
C PHE A 211 -12.63 7.52 6.11
N GLN A 212 -13.64 7.79 6.94
CA GLN A 212 -15.04 7.75 6.54
C GLN A 212 -15.45 9.07 5.85
N ASP A 213 -14.94 10.18 6.38
CA ASP A 213 -15.21 11.54 5.94
C ASP A 213 -14.05 12.10 5.10
N GLU A 214 -13.59 13.29 5.44
CA GLU A 214 -12.51 13.97 4.73
C GLU A 214 -11.13 13.36 5.06
N VAL A 215 -10.31 13.23 4.02
CA VAL A 215 -8.91 12.85 4.18
C VAL A 215 -8.12 14.04 4.73
N PRO A 216 -7.45 13.92 5.89
CA PRO A 216 -6.73 15.04 6.48
C PRO A 216 -5.69 15.65 5.54
N PRO A 217 -5.49 16.97 5.61
CA PRO A 217 -4.47 17.66 4.83
C PRO A 217 -3.10 17.00 4.93
N GLY A 218 -2.43 16.78 3.78
CA GLY A 218 -1.11 16.16 3.72
C GLY A 218 -1.06 14.67 4.07
N ALA A 219 -2.18 14.01 4.37
CA ALA A 219 -2.23 12.61 4.78
C ALA A 219 -1.54 11.67 3.78
N ARG A 220 -1.71 11.90 2.46
CA ARG A 220 -1.08 11.09 1.42
C ARG A 220 0.44 11.18 1.47
N ALA A 221 0.99 12.39 1.58
CA ALA A 221 2.44 12.59 1.64
C ALA A 221 3.02 12.02 2.93
N ARG A 222 2.36 12.23 4.10
CA ARG A 222 2.77 11.64 5.37
C ARG A 222 2.73 10.12 5.33
N LEU A 223 1.68 9.54 4.78
CA LEU A 223 1.54 8.08 4.67
C LEU A 223 2.60 7.49 3.73
N ALA A 224 2.81 8.10 2.55
CA ALA A 224 3.85 7.65 1.62
C ALA A 224 5.25 7.70 2.25
N ALA A 225 5.61 8.82 2.87
CA ALA A 225 6.90 8.97 3.53
C ALA A 225 7.03 8.04 4.74
N GLY A 226 5.99 7.92 5.58
CA GLY A 226 5.99 7.04 6.74
C GLY A 226 6.18 5.57 6.36
N ILE A 227 5.57 5.12 5.25
CA ILE A 227 5.78 3.77 4.70
C ILE A 227 7.21 3.60 4.20
N LEU A 228 7.71 4.54 3.40
CA LEU A 228 9.07 4.46 2.84
C LEU A 228 10.13 4.46 3.94
N ASN A 229 10.01 5.32 4.94
CA ASN A 229 10.96 5.40 6.06
C ASN A 229 11.06 4.07 6.80
N ARG A 230 9.92 3.47 7.19
CA ARG A 230 9.88 2.19 7.89
C ARG A 230 10.31 1.03 7.01
N PHE A 231 9.79 0.97 5.79
CA PHE A 231 10.11 -0.10 4.86
C PHE A 231 11.62 -0.15 4.58
N PHE A 232 12.26 0.97 4.25
CA PHE A 232 13.68 0.97 3.98
C PHE A 232 14.54 0.72 5.22
N ALA A 233 14.07 1.06 6.42
CA ALA A 233 14.73 0.65 7.66
C ALA A 233 14.74 -0.88 7.80
N TYR A 234 13.60 -1.56 7.56
CA TYR A 234 13.52 -3.01 7.57
C TYR A 234 14.27 -3.66 6.40
N TYR A 235 14.08 -3.12 5.19
CA TYR A 235 14.70 -3.65 3.97
C TYR A 235 16.22 -3.63 4.03
N SER A 236 16.82 -2.59 4.58
CA SER A 236 18.29 -2.48 4.75
C SER A 236 18.87 -3.53 5.71
N ALA A 237 18.05 -4.13 6.56
CA ALA A 237 18.45 -5.18 7.50
C ALA A 237 18.19 -6.60 6.96
N LEU A 238 17.46 -6.77 5.84
CA LEU A 238 17.20 -8.08 5.26
C LEU A 238 18.48 -8.80 4.81
N PRO A 239 18.57 -10.14 4.97
CA PRO A 239 17.49 -11.08 5.32
C PRO A 239 17.19 -11.19 6.81
N ARG A 240 17.85 -10.43 7.70
CA ARG A 240 17.50 -10.35 9.11
C ARG A 240 16.07 -9.78 9.24
N ARG A 241 15.18 -10.48 9.96
CA ARG A 241 13.76 -10.20 9.99
C ARG A 241 13.33 -9.62 11.35
N ASP A 242 14.00 -8.56 11.81
CA ASP A 242 13.76 -7.91 13.10
C ASP A 242 12.29 -7.42 13.25
N TYR A 243 11.57 -7.26 12.15
CA TYR A 243 10.16 -6.86 12.12
C TYR A 243 9.16 -8.01 12.37
N MET A 244 9.60 -9.28 12.40
CA MET A 244 8.68 -10.43 12.46
C MET A 244 7.84 -10.49 13.72
N GLU A 245 8.36 -10.03 14.84
CA GLU A 245 7.57 -9.95 16.08
C GLU A 245 6.39 -8.97 15.92
N ALA A 246 6.64 -7.78 15.34
CA ALA A 246 5.58 -6.82 15.03
C ALA A 246 4.58 -7.38 14.00
N TYR A 247 5.02 -8.20 13.05
CA TYR A 247 4.15 -8.89 12.10
C TYR A 247 3.20 -9.88 12.81
N ARG A 248 3.73 -10.71 13.73
CA ARG A 248 2.95 -11.69 14.49
C ARG A 248 1.92 -11.05 15.40
N GLN A 249 2.31 -9.99 16.13
CA GLN A 249 1.41 -9.24 17.02
C GLN A 249 0.25 -8.58 16.27
N ARG A 250 0.43 -8.30 14.97
CA ARG A 250 -0.59 -7.73 14.09
C ARG A 250 -1.39 -8.77 13.30
N SER A 251 -1.09 -10.07 13.49
CA SER A 251 -1.78 -11.13 12.75
C SER A 251 -3.29 -11.10 13.01
N LEU A 252 -4.07 -10.99 11.94
CA LEU A 252 -5.53 -11.07 11.97
C LEU A 252 -6.01 -12.53 12.06
N LEU A 253 -5.14 -13.49 11.72
CA LEU A 253 -5.54 -14.89 11.53
C LEU A 253 -5.26 -15.79 12.71
N THR A 254 -4.31 -15.46 13.58
CA THR A 254 -3.89 -16.33 14.68
C THR A 254 -5.07 -16.72 15.58
N GLY A 255 -5.25 -18.00 15.80
CA GLY A 255 -6.35 -18.56 16.59
C GLY A 255 -7.66 -18.77 15.83
N LEU A 256 -7.71 -18.45 14.51
CA LEU A 256 -8.91 -18.61 13.70
C LEU A 256 -8.90 -19.90 12.90
N GLU A 257 -10.09 -20.50 12.76
CA GLU A 257 -10.35 -21.50 11.72
C GLU A 257 -10.50 -20.81 10.36
N VAL A 258 -9.76 -21.29 9.38
CA VAL A 258 -9.71 -20.72 8.03
C VAL A 258 -9.84 -21.81 6.97
N THR A 259 -10.30 -21.40 5.79
CA THR A 259 -10.16 -22.21 4.57
C THR A 259 -8.89 -21.76 3.85
N TYR A 260 -8.01 -22.69 3.48
CA TYR A 260 -6.82 -22.40 2.70
C TYR A 260 -6.89 -22.98 1.29
N THR A 261 -6.19 -22.34 0.36
CA THR A 261 -5.97 -22.84 -1.00
C THR A 261 -4.49 -22.67 -1.35
N GLN A 262 -3.84 -23.76 -1.77
CA GLN A 262 -2.46 -23.78 -2.24
C GLN A 262 -2.35 -24.62 -3.52
N GLY A 263 -2.17 -23.97 -4.66
CA GLY A 263 -2.24 -24.64 -5.97
C GLY A 263 -3.64 -25.27 -6.19
N SER A 264 -3.67 -26.58 -6.44
CA SER A 264 -4.92 -27.36 -6.57
C SER A 264 -5.46 -27.89 -5.24
N GLN A 265 -4.74 -27.74 -4.14
CA GLN A 265 -5.16 -28.23 -2.83
C GLN A 265 -5.95 -27.16 -2.07
N SER A 266 -7.03 -27.54 -1.46
CA SER A 266 -7.81 -26.72 -0.54
C SER A 266 -8.24 -27.53 0.67
N GLY A 267 -8.42 -26.87 1.80
CA GLY A 267 -8.83 -27.50 3.04
C GLY A 267 -9.13 -26.49 4.13
N GLU A 268 -9.39 -26.96 5.34
CA GLU A 268 -9.58 -26.15 6.53
C GLU A 268 -8.44 -26.39 7.52
N GLY A 269 -8.20 -25.41 8.40
CA GLY A 269 -7.22 -25.53 9.46
C GLY A 269 -7.32 -24.40 10.47
N LEU A 270 -6.80 -24.65 11.67
CA LEU A 270 -6.63 -23.66 12.72
C LEU A 270 -5.30 -22.95 12.53
N VAL A 271 -5.31 -21.63 12.45
CA VAL A 271 -4.07 -20.84 12.34
C VAL A 271 -3.37 -20.80 13.70
N LEU A 272 -2.17 -21.36 13.75
CA LEU A 272 -1.31 -21.34 14.94
C LEU A 272 -0.50 -20.04 15.03
N GLY A 273 -0.17 -19.45 13.88
CA GLY A 273 0.62 -18.23 13.79
C GLY A 273 1.42 -18.15 12.50
N VAL A 274 2.50 -17.36 12.55
CA VAL A 274 3.48 -17.20 11.45
C VAL A 274 4.87 -17.45 12.02
N ASP A 275 5.67 -18.27 11.33
CA ASP A 275 7.03 -18.61 11.75
C ASP A 275 8.08 -17.56 11.37
N GLU A 276 9.36 -17.85 11.64
CA GLU A 276 10.49 -16.95 11.36
C GLU A 276 10.72 -16.74 9.85
N GLU A 277 10.32 -17.71 9.02
CA GLU A 277 10.38 -17.63 7.55
C GLU A 277 9.14 -16.99 6.94
N ALA A 278 8.27 -16.38 7.77
CA ALA A 278 7.01 -15.76 7.36
C ALA A 278 5.98 -16.75 6.77
N ARG A 279 6.13 -18.05 7.03
CA ARG A 279 5.18 -19.07 6.61
C ARG A 279 4.00 -19.12 7.58
N LEU A 280 2.79 -19.31 7.04
CA LEU A 280 1.60 -19.51 7.85
C LEU A 280 1.57 -20.93 8.41
N LEU A 281 1.46 -21.06 9.73
CA LEU A 281 1.35 -22.34 10.42
C LEU A 281 -0.12 -22.68 10.62
N LEU A 282 -0.55 -23.83 10.08
CA LEU A 282 -1.90 -24.36 10.27
C LEU A 282 -1.84 -25.72 10.95
N ARG A 283 -2.75 -25.94 11.91
CA ARG A 283 -3.12 -27.26 12.38
C ARG A 283 -4.32 -27.76 11.59
N LEU A 284 -4.14 -28.88 10.88
CA LEU A 284 -5.16 -29.50 10.06
C LEU A 284 -6.13 -30.34 10.92
N PRO A 285 -7.31 -30.73 10.38
CA PRO A 285 -8.29 -31.53 11.13
C PRO A 285 -7.79 -32.89 11.61
N ASP A 286 -6.78 -33.45 10.93
CA ASP A 286 -6.10 -34.71 11.34
C ASP A 286 -5.05 -34.50 12.44
N GLY A 287 -4.89 -33.28 12.95
CA GLY A 287 -3.91 -32.90 13.97
C GLY A 287 -2.52 -32.58 13.45
N GLN A 288 -2.24 -32.76 12.17
CA GLN A 288 -0.93 -32.43 11.59
C GLN A 288 -0.73 -30.91 11.51
N GLU A 289 0.50 -30.46 11.77
CA GLU A 289 0.89 -29.07 11.59
C GLU A 289 1.64 -28.91 10.25
N ARG A 290 1.24 -27.91 9.48
CA ARG A 290 1.85 -27.58 8.18
C ARG A 290 2.19 -26.12 8.09
N ALA A 291 3.36 -25.83 7.45
CA ALA A 291 3.82 -24.48 7.15
C ALA A 291 3.56 -24.16 5.66
N PHE A 292 2.94 -23.03 5.38
CA PHE A 292 2.58 -22.58 4.05
C PHE A 292 3.37 -21.32 3.69
N SER A 293 4.24 -21.40 2.69
CA SER A 293 4.99 -20.24 2.16
C SER A 293 4.22 -19.45 1.10
N ALA A 294 3.18 -20.07 0.52
CA ALA A 294 2.33 -19.45 -0.50
C ALA A 294 0.90 -19.97 -0.39
N GLY A 295 -0.06 -19.24 -0.95
CA GLY A 295 -1.46 -19.63 -0.98
C GLY A 295 -2.40 -18.47 -0.70
N GLU A 296 -3.66 -18.79 -0.59
CA GLU A 296 -4.72 -17.89 -0.13
C GLU A 296 -5.40 -18.46 1.10
N VAL A 297 -5.79 -17.55 1.98
CA VAL A 297 -6.55 -17.89 3.19
C VAL A 297 -7.84 -17.09 3.20
N GLN A 298 -8.95 -17.77 3.42
CA GLN A 298 -10.27 -17.16 3.55
C GLN A 298 -10.74 -17.25 4.99
N ILE A 299 -11.14 -16.11 5.53
CA ILE A 299 -11.75 -16.00 6.86
C ILE A 299 -13.25 -16.22 6.72
N LYS A 300 -13.88 -16.95 7.63
CA LYS A 300 -15.33 -17.11 7.69
C LYS A 300 -15.99 -15.72 7.79
N LYS A 301 -17.01 -15.45 6.96
CA LYS A 301 -17.65 -14.12 6.87
C LYS A 301 -18.18 -13.61 8.22
N ASP A 302 -18.67 -14.50 9.05
CA ASP A 302 -19.24 -14.18 10.37
C ASP A 302 -18.19 -13.60 11.34
N PHE A 303 -16.92 -14.00 11.21
CA PHE A 303 -15.86 -13.47 12.05
C PHE A 303 -15.58 -11.98 11.72
N LEU A 304 -15.45 -11.65 10.44
CA LEU A 304 -15.24 -10.26 10.03
C LEU A 304 -16.44 -9.35 10.38
N ALA A 305 -17.65 -9.92 10.39
CA ALA A 305 -18.86 -9.20 10.83
C ALA A 305 -18.83 -8.89 12.34
N ARG A 306 -18.38 -9.87 13.16
CA ARG A 306 -18.23 -9.66 14.63
C ARG A 306 -17.14 -8.63 14.93
N LEU A 307 -15.97 -8.74 14.31
CA LEU A 307 -14.89 -7.75 14.47
C LEU A 307 -15.38 -6.31 14.23
N ARG A 308 -16.19 -6.10 13.17
CA ARG A 308 -16.75 -4.78 12.88
C ARG A 308 -17.69 -4.27 13.98
N GLN A 309 -18.53 -5.16 14.53
CA GLN A 309 -19.46 -4.82 15.61
C GLN A 309 -18.76 -4.53 16.93
N GLU A 310 -17.66 -5.23 17.22
CA GLU A 310 -16.84 -5.01 18.42
C GLU A 310 -16.13 -3.66 18.36
N GLU A 311 -15.52 -3.33 17.22
CA GLU A 311 -14.82 -2.06 17.00
C GLU A 311 -15.78 -0.84 16.90
N GLU A 312 -17.05 -1.04 16.46
CA GLU A 312 -18.08 -0.01 16.49
C GLU A 312 -18.63 0.27 17.92
N ARG A 313 -18.41 -0.64 18.87
CA ARG A 313 -18.85 -0.51 20.27
C ARG A 313 -17.80 0.10 21.20
N GLU A 314 -16.53 0.16 20.82
CA GLU A 314 -15.48 0.85 21.55
C GLU A 314 -15.34 2.28 21.00
N PRO A 315 -16.01 3.29 21.59
CA PRO A 315 -15.80 4.68 21.19
C PRO A 315 -14.40 5.10 21.68
N THR A 316 -13.60 5.61 20.75
CA THR A 316 -12.32 6.31 21.00
C THR A 316 -12.48 7.51 21.93
#